data_d75728b248df92ebac02cc4f44ac9aa1
#
_entry.id   d75728b248df92ebac02cc4f44ac9aa1
#
_cell.length_a   1.000
_cell.length_b   1.000
_cell.length_c   1.000
_cell.angle_alpha   90.00
_cell.angle_beta   90.00
_cell.angle_gamma   90.00
#
_symmetry.space_group_name_H-M   'P 1'
#
loop_
_entity.id
_entity.type
_entity.pdbx_description
1 polymer ?
#
loop_
_entity_poly.entity_id
_entity_poly.type
_entity_poly.pdbx_seq_one_letter_code
_entity_poly.pdbx_strand_id
1 'polypeptide(L)'
;MAFLDAYNDAMRDAEKEEQVIQYADMTGMMMSSVRTIIDSVSYALIAFVAVSLVVSSIMIGIITYISVMERTKEIGVLRAIGASKRNITQVFNAETFIIGLCSGMIGIGVTLLTLIPGNMLILHLTDNPDIVAQLPTANAAVLIVLSVILTLIGGFIPAKKAAKKDPVIALRTE
;
A
#
# COMPACT_ATOMS: atom_id res chain seq x y z
N MET A 1 -33.09 6.53 -23.45
CA MET A 1 -32.03 7.53 -23.63
C MET A 1 -31.73 7.74 -25.12
N ALA A 2 -31.13 6.78 -25.85
CA ALA A 2 -30.75 6.95 -27.26
C ALA A 2 -31.85 7.53 -28.19
N PHE A 3 -33.13 7.20 -27.96
CA PHE A 3 -34.25 7.76 -28.74
C PHE A 3 -34.49 9.24 -28.44
N LEU A 4 -34.43 9.63 -27.17
CA LEU A 4 -34.61 11.03 -26.76
C LEU A 4 -33.43 11.91 -27.20
N ASP A 5 -32.22 11.35 -27.17
CA ASP A 5 -31.03 12.03 -27.67
C ASP A 5 -31.16 12.31 -29.17
N ALA A 6 -31.52 11.29 -29.97
CA ALA A 6 -31.74 11.43 -31.41
C ALA A 6 -32.87 12.39 -31.74
N TYR A 7 -33.96 12.39 -30.97
CA TYR A 7 -35.06 13.36 -31.13
C TYR A 7 -34.59 14.79 -30.82
N ASN A 8 -33.86 14.99 -29.74
CA ASN A 8 -33.36 16.31 -29.34
C ASN A 8 -32.34 16.87 -30.33
N ASP A 9 -31.48 16.00 -30.89
CA ASP A 9 -30.53 16.41 -31.95
C ASP A 9 -31.30 16.85 -33.19
N ALA A 10 -32.32 16.09 -33.62
CA ALA A 10 -33.16 16.46 -34.77
C ALA A 10 -33.93 17.78 -34.55
N MET A 11 -34.36 18.08 -33.30
CA MET A 11 -35.03 19.35 -32.99
C MET A 11 -34.08 20.54 -32.96
N ARG A 12 -32.84 20.34 -32.50
CA ARG A 12 -31.79 21.38 -32.58
C ARG A 12 -31.39 21.70 -33.99
N ASP A 13 -31.22 20.66 -34.85
CA ASP A 13 -30.91 20.84 -36.25
C ASP A 13 -32.03 21.55 -37.03
N ALA A 14 -33.29 21.42 -36.56
CA ALA A 14 -34.46 22.12 -37.13
C ALA A 14 -34.69 23.52 -36.53
N GLU A 15 -33.78 24.07 -35.70
CA GLU A 15 -33.90 25.36 -35.02
C GLU A 15 -35.18 25.51 -34.16
N LYS A 16 -35.72 24.38 -33.66
CA LYS A 16 -36.90 24.33 -32.79
C LYS A 16 -36.51 24.07 -31.32
N GLU A 17 -35.71 24.92 -30.76
CA GLU A 17 -35.20 24.79 -29.39
C GLU A 17 -36.31 24.71 -28.33
N GLU A 18 -37.48 25.32 -28.56
CA GLU A 18 -38.62 25.20 -27.66
C GLU A 18 -39.21 23.81 -27.53
N GLN A 19 -38.91 22.89 -28.47
CA GLN A 19 -39.39 21.49 -28.50
C GLN A 19 -38.36 20.48 -27.98
N VAL A 20 -37.21 20.95 -27.53
CA VAL A 20 -36.18 20.09 -26.95
C VAL A 20 -36.66 19.58 -25.59
N ILE A 21 -36.77 18.26 -25.46
CA ILE A 21 -37.19 17.63 -24.22
C ILE A 21 -35.99 17.61 -23.26
N GLN A 22 -36.04 18.44 -22.23
CA GLN A 22 -35.10 18.38 -21.13
C GLN A 22 -35.52 17.28 -20.17
N TYR A 23 -34.78 16.18 -20.16
CA TYR A 23 -34.97 15.14 -19.15
C TYR A 23 -33.90 15.24 -18.08
N ALA A 24 -34.31 15.18 -16.83
CA ALA A 24 -33.37 15.07 -15.72
C ALA A 24 -32.98 13.60 -15.59
N ASP A 25 -31.72 13.27 -15.85
CA ASP A 25 -31.20 11.93 -15.56
C ASP A 25 -31.04 11.74 -14.03
N MET A 26 -32.15 11.54 -13.37
CA MET A 26 -32.21 11.31 -11.91
C MET A 26 -31.36 10.12 -11.50
N THR A 27 -31.30 9.08 -12.34
CA THR A 27 -30.48 7.88 -12.07
C THR A 27 -29.00 8.22 -12.18
N GLY A 28 -28.58 8.97 -13.20
CA GLY A 28 -27.21 9.44 -13.34
C GLY A 28 -26.77 10.37 -12.21
N MET A 29 -27.66 11.30 -11.79
CA MET A 29 -27.40 12.18 -10.64
C MET A 29 -27.27 11.40 -9.33
N MET A 30 -28.15 10.44 -9.07
CA MET A 30 -28.05 9.57 -7.89
C MET A 30 -26.75 8.75 -7.92
N MET A 31 -26.43 8.15 -9.06
CA MET A 31 -25.22 7.34 -9.23
C MET A 31 -23.95 8.19 -9.05
N SER A 32 -23.91 9.40 -9.57
CA SER A 32 -22.79 10.33 -9.37
C SER A 32 -22.62 10.74 -7.91
N SER A 33 -23.73 10.98 -7.21
CA SER A 33 -23.71 11.32 -5.78
C SER A 33 -23.20 10.16 -4.94
N VAL A 34 -23.66 8.94 -5.21
CA VAL A 34 -23.19 7.72 -4.53
C VAL A 34 -21.70 7.50 -4.79
N ARG A 35 -21.23 7.65 -6.04
CA ARG A 35 -19.80 7.57 -6.36
C ARG A 35 -18.98 8.60 -5.59
N THR A 36 -19.43 9.85 -5.53
CA THR A 36 -18.73 10.91 -4.79
C THR A 36 -18.58 10.57 -3.31
N ILE A 37 -19.60 9.96 -2.70
CA ILE A 37 -19.54 9.52 -1.30
C ILE A 37 -18.52 8.38 -1.15
N ILE A 38 -18.59 7.37 -2.02
CA ILE A 38 -17.66 6.23 -2.00
C ILE A 38 -16.21 6.72 -2.18
N ASP A 39 -15.96 7.60 -3.14
CA ASP A 39 -14.64 8.16 -3.40
C ASP A 39 -14.13 8.95 -2.19
N SER A 40 -14.98 9.76 -1.56
CA SER A 40 -14.62 10.54 -0.37
C SER A 40 -14.22 9.64 0.81
N VAL A 41 -15.00 8.58 1.06
CA VAL A 41 -14.68 7.58 2.09
C VAL A 41 -13.39 6.85 1.74
N SER A 42 -13.20 6.47 0.49
CA SER A 42 -12.01 5.79 0.02
C SER A 42 -10.75 6.64 0.21
N TYR A 43 -10.81 7.93 -0.15
CA TYR A 43 -9.69 8.86 0.09
C TYR A 43 -9.36 9.02 1.58
N ALA A 44 -10.38 9.11 2.44
CA ALA A 44 -10.17 9.15 3.88
C ALA A 44 -9.46 7.89 4.38
N LEU A 45 -9.92 6.70 3.97
CA LEU A 45 -9.29 5.43 4.33
C LEU A 45 -7.85 5.33 3.81
N ILE A 46 -7.60 5.74 2.58
CA ILE A 46 -6.25 5.78 2.00
C ILE A 46 -5.33 6.70 2.82
N ALA A 47 -5.82 7.86 3.24
CA ALA A 47 -5.05 8.78 4.09
C ALA A 47 -4.69 8.14 5.44
N PHE A 48 -5.61 7.45 6.10
CA PHE A 48 -5.33 6.72 7.34
C PHE A 48 -4.29 5.61 7.14
N VAL A 49 -4.42 4.84 6.07
CA VAL A 49 -3.45 3.78 5.71
C VAL A 49 -2.08 4.39 5.43
N ALA A 50 -2.01 5.50 4.70
CA ALA A 50 -0.76 6.18 4.40
C ALA A 50 -0.03 6.64 5.68
N VAL A 51 -0.75 7.23 6.63
CA VAL A 51 -0.19 7.61 7.94
C VAL A 51 0.32 6.37 8.68
N SER A 52 -0.45 5.28 8.71
CA SER A 52 -0.06 4.02 9.36
C SER A 52 1.21 3.42 8.74
N LEU A 53 1.35 3.48 7.41
CA LEU A 53 2.56 3.03 6.70
C LEU A 53 3.79 3.86 7.05
N VAL A 54 3.63 5.19 7.19
CA VAL A 54 4.73 6.08 7.62
C VAL A 54 5.17 5.71 9.05
N VAL A 55 4.23 5.56 9.97
CA VAL A 55 4.54 5.17 11.36
C VAL A 55 5.23 3.80 11.41
N SER A 56 4.73 2.83 10.65
CA SER A 56 5.33 1.49 10.55
C SER A 56 6.77 1.54 10.00
N SER A 57 7.02 2.37 8.98
CA SER A 57 8.36 2.55 8.41
C SER A 57 9.34 3.15 9.43
N ILE A 58 8.90 4.11 10.23
CA ILE A 58 9.69 4.69 11.32
C ILE A 58 10.01 3.61 12.37
N MET A 59 9.01 2.81 12.75
CA MET A 59 9.19 1.74 13.74
C MET A 59 10.20 0.69 13.27
N ILE A 60 10.12 0.27 11.99
CA ILE A 60 11.12 -0.63 11.38
C ILE A 60 12.53 -0.01 11.50
N GLY A 61 12.67 1.28 11.24
CA GLY A 61 13.94 1.99 11.40
C GLY A 61 14.47 1.95 12.83
N ILE A 62 13.60 2.14 13.83
CA ILE A 62 13.98 2.08 15.26
C ILE A 62 14.41 0.66 15.63
N ILE A 63 13.63 -0.36 15.28
CA ILE A 63 13.95 -1.76 15.59
C ILE A 63 15.28 -2.17 14.94
N THR A 64 15.46 -1.84 13.67
CA THR A 64 16.73 -2.11 12.97
C THR A 64 17.91 -1.38 13.64
N TYR A 65 17.70 -0.14 14.10
CA TYR A 65 18.73 0.61 14.82
C TYR A 65 19.12 -0.08 16.14
N ILE A 66 18.15 -0.54 16.93
CA ILE A 66 18.38 -1.27 18.18
C ILE A 66 19.13 -2.57 17.89
N SER A 67 18.68 -3.38 16.91
CA SER A 67 19.35 -4.61 16.49
C SER A 67 20.82 -4.39 16.11
N VAL A 68 21.11 -3.29 15.39
CA VAL A 68 22.49 -2.89 15.07
C VAL A 68 23.30 -2.58 16.32
N MET A 69 22.71 -1.89 17.29
CA MET A 69 23.41 -1.55 18.53
C MET A 69 23.74 -2.79 19.35
N GLU A 70 22.83 -3.75 19.43
CA GLU A 70 23.02 -5.03 20.13
C GLU A 70 24.15 -5.86 19.50
N ARG A 71 24.25 -5.85 18.15
CA ARG A 71 25.27 -6.61 17.38
C ARG A 71 26.55 -5.81 17.09
N THR A 72 26.77 -4.69 17.79
CA THR A 72 27.92 -3.80 17.52
C THR A 72 29.27 -4.53 17.67
N LYS A 73 29.43 -5.43 18.65
CA LYS A 73 30.65 -6.23 18.84
C LYS A 73 30.91 -7.18 17.66
N GLU A 74 29.88 -7.88 17.17
CA GLU A 74 29.97 -8.78 16.02
C GLU A 74 30.39 -8.02 14.76
N ILE A 75 29.80 -6.84 14.53
CA ILE A 75 30.14 -5.95 13.42
C ILE A 75 31.60 -5.50 13.53
N GLY A 76 32.05 -5.18 14.76
CA GLY A 76 33.44 -4.80 15.04
C GLY A 76 34.42 -5.92 14.68
N VAL A 77 34.15 -7.16 15.09
CA VAL A 77 34.96 -8.34 14.75
C VAL A 77 34.99 -8.57 13.23
N LEU A 78 33.85 -8.55 12.55
CA LEU A 78 33.78 -8.72 11.11
C LEU A 78 34.62 -7.67 10.38
N ARG A 79 34.61 -6.43 10.85
CA ARG A 79 35.42 -5.37 10.28
C ARG A 79 36.89 -5.52 10.59
N ALA A 80 37.27 -6.03 11.76
CA ALA A 80 38.65 -6.27 12.14
C ALA A 80 39.32 -7.34 11.27
N ILE A 81 38.52 -8.38 10.86
CA ILE A 81 38.99 -9.44 9.95
C ILE A 81 38.90 -9.05 8.45
N GLY A 82 38.50 -7.78 8.15
CA GLY A 82 38.59 -7.24 6.78
C GLY A 82 37.29 -7.04 6.06
N ALA A 83 36.13 -7.23 6.69
CA ALA A 83 34.84 -6.97 6.04
C ALA A 83 34.68 -5.49 5.67
N SER A 84 34.30 -5.22 4.43
CA SER A 84 34.06 -3.86 3.95
C SER A 84 32.77 -3.28 4.53
N LYS A 85 32.69 -1.94 4.63
CA LYS A 85 31.47 -1.24 5.03
C LYS A 85 30.27 -1.61 4.16
N ARG A 86 30.54 -1.86 2.88
CA ARG A 86 29.50 -2.25 1.90
C ARG A 86 28.93 -3.62 2.22
N ASN A 87 29.78 -4.59 2.58
CA ASN A 87 29.34 -5.95 2.91
C ASN A 87 28.40 -5.93 4.12
N ILE A 88 28.75 -5.15 5.17
CA ILE A 88 27.91 -4.99 6.36
C ILE A 88 26.56 -4.37 5.99
N THR A 89 26.55 -3.29 5.20
CA THR A 89 25.30 -2.66 4.73
C THR A 89 24.45 -3.63 3.92
N GLN A 90 25.06 -4.47 3.08
CA GLN A 90 24.35 -5.47 2.28
C GLN A 90 23.66 -6.53 3.14
N VAL A 91 24.28 -6.97 4.23
CA VAL A 91 23.67 -7.94 5.15
C VAL A 91 22.38 -7.35 5.77
N PHE A 92 22.44 -6.12 6.30
CA PHE A 92 21.25 -5.47 6.86
C PHE A 92 20.18 -5.15 5.83
N ASN A 93 20.59 -4.77 4.61
CA ASN A 93 19.62 -4.57 3.52
C ASN A 93 18.96 -5.88 3.09
N ALA A 94 19.68 -7.00 3.08
CA ALA A 94 19.10 -8.31 2.80
C ALA A 94 18.11 -8.72 3.90
N GLU A 95 18.44 -8.49 5.18
CA GLU A 95 17.54 -8.75 6.31
C GLU A 95 16.25 -7.94 6.17
N THR A 96 16.34 -6.62 5.92
CA THR A 96 15.16 -5.76 5.72
C THR A 96 14.35 -6.13 4.47
N PHE A 97 15.01 -6.57 3.40
CA PHE A 97 14.34 -7.08 2.20
C PHE A 97 13.49 -8.33 2.50
N ILE A 98 14.07 -9.31 3.22
CA ILE A 98 13.37 -10.53 3.62
C ILE A 98 12.17 -10.18 4.50
N ILE A 99 12.35 -9.29 5.49
CA ILE A 99 11.27 -8.83 6.35
C ILE A 99 10.14 -8.21 5.52
N GLY A 100 10.45 -7.31 4.57
CA GLY A 100 9.48 -6.66 3.71
C GLY A 100 8.73 -7.65 2.82
N LEU A 101 9.44 -8.63 2.25
CA LEU A 101 8.85 -9.66 1.40
C LEU A 101 7.92 -10.57 2.20
N CYS A 102 8.38 -11.10 3.33
CA CYS A 102 7.58 -11.96 4.20
C CYS A 102 6.35 -11.21 4.74
N SER A 103 6.50 -9.99 5.19
CA SER A 103 5.38 -9.16 5.71
C SER A 103 4.35 -8.90 4.61
N GLY A 104 4.79 -8.57 3.39
CA GLY A 104 3.90 -8.39 2.25
C GLY A 104 3.13 -9.66 1.90
N MET A 105 3.81 -10.82 1.86
CA MET A 105 3.17 -12.11 1.59
C MET A 105 2.17 -12.50 2.68
N ILE A 106 2.53 -12.34 3.95
CA ILE A 106 1.63 -12.60 5.08
C ILE A 106 0.41 -11.68 5.01
N GLY A 107 0.61 -10.39 4.72
CA GLY A 107 -0.48 -9.42 4.59
C GLY A 107 -1.47 -9.82 3.48
N ILE A 108 -0.98 -10.21 2.31
CA ILE A 108 -1.83 -10.73 1.22
C ILE A 108 -2.52 -12.03 1.64
N GLY A 109 -1.81 -12.95 2.28
CA GLY A 109 -2.39 -14.21 2.78
C GLY A 109 -3.54 -13.97 3.75
N VAL A 110 -3.36 -13.08 4.73
CA VAL A 110 -4.42 -12.69 5.67
C VAL A 110 -5.60 -12.04 4.95
N THR A 111 -5.35 -11.17 3.96
CA THR A 111 -6.39 -10.54 3.16
C THR A 111 -7.22 -11.59 2.41
N LEU A 112 -6.57 -12.54 1.75
CA LEU A 112 -7.27 -13.62 1.03
C LEU A 112 -8.09 -14.50 1.97
N LEU A 113 -7.56 -14.82 3.15
CA LEU A 113 -8.29 -15.57 4.18
C LEU A 113 -9.52 -14.80 4.68
N THR A 114 -9.42 -13.48 4.82
CA THR A 114 -10.53 -12.63 5.28
C THR A 114 -11.59 -12.44 4.19
N LEU A 115 -11.21 -12.50 2.91
CA LEU A 115 -12.18 -12.42 1.80
C LEU A 115 -13.18 -13.58 1.79
N ILE A 116 -12.78 -14.77 2.26
CA ILE A 116 -13.68 -15.94 2.30
C ILE A 116 -14.91 -15.67 3.19
N PRO A 117 -14.77 -15.40 4.51
CA PRO A 117 -15.90 -15.09 5.36
C PRO A 117 -16.55 -13.74 4.98
N GLY A 118 -15.78 -12.77 4.47
CA GLY A 118 -16.30 -11.50 4.00
C GLY A 118 -17.30 -11.66 2.85
N ASN A 119 -16.98 -12.45 1.84
CA ASN A 119 -17.90 -12.73 0.73
C ASN A 119 -19.11 -13.55 1.16
N MET A 120 -18.99 -14.49 2.11
CA MET A 120 -20.13 -15.18 2.69
C MET A 120 -21.09 -14.21 3.38
N LEU A 121 -20.56 -13.25 4.12
CA LEU A 121 -21.35 -12.22 4.79
C LEU A 121 -22.04 -11.29 3.78
N ILE A 122 -21.34 -10.84 2.75
CA ILE A 122 -21.90 -10.02 1.67
C ILE A 122 -23.04 -10.76 0.98
N LEU A 123 -22.85 -12.01 0.61
CA LEU A 123 -23.88 -12.84 -0.02
C LEU A 123 -25.12 -12.97 0.88
N HIS A 124 -24.91 -13.18 2.18
CA HIS A 124 -26.02 -13.33 3.13
C HIS A 124 -26.81 -12.03 3.36
N LEU A 125 -26.16 -10.87 3.26
CA LEU A 125 -26.79 -9.56 3.46
C LEU A 125 -27.45 -9.00 2.20
N THR A 126 -26.89 -9.28 1.02
CA THR A 126 -27.35 -8.71 -0.25
C THR A 126 -28.21 -9.65 -1.07
N ASP A 127 -28.18 -10.95 -0.75
CA ASP A 127 -28.83 -12.03 -1.51
C ASP A 127 -28.52 -12.00 -3.02
N ASN A 128 -27.37 -11.40 -3.37
CA ASN A 128 -26.92 -11.20 -4.75
C ASN A 128 -25.51 -11.78 -4.93
N PRO A 129 -25.37 -12.87 -5.72
CA PRO A 129 -24.09 -13.54 -5.94
C PRO A 129 -23.10 -12.76 -6.82
N ASP A 130 -23.55 -11.70 -7.48
CA ASP A 130 -22.69 -10.90 -8.37
C ASP A 130 -21.82 -9.88 -7.59
N ILE A 131 -22.19 -9.62 -6.32
CA ILE A 131 -21.45 -8.68 -5.48
C ILE A 131 -20.42 -9.45 -4.65
N VAL A 132 -19.17 -9.47 -5.13
CA VAL A 132 -18.04 -10.13 -4.46
C VAL A 132 -16.88 -9.19 -4.29
N ALA A 133 -16.27 -9.20 -3.11
CA ALA A 133 -14.99 -8.53 -2.88
C ALA A 133 -13.86 -9.39 -3.48
N GLN A 134 -13.02 -8.78 -4.29
CA GLN A 134 -11.90 -9.46 -4.95
C GLN A 134 -10.61 -8.66 -4.78
N LEU A 135 -9.50 -9.36 -4.64
CA LEU A 135 -8.17 -8.77 -4.69
C LEU A 135 -7.51 -9.16 -6.03
N PRO A 136 -7.44 -8.25 -7.01
CA PRO A 136 -6.75 -8.52 -8.27
C PRO A 136 -5.28 -8.86 -8.04
N THR A 137 -4.76 -9.86 -8.73
CA THR A 137 -3.37 -10.34 -8.57
C THR A 137 -2.34 -9.25 -8.83
N ALA A 138 -2.62 -8.36 -9.78
CA ALA A 138 -1.76 -7.20 -10.06
C ALA A 138 -1.66 -6.27 -8.85
N ASN A 139 -2.78 -5.97 -8.18
CA ASN A 139 -2.79 -5.12 -6.98
C ASN A 139 -2.07 -5.80 -5.81
N ALA A 140 -2.25 -7.12 -5.64
CA ALA A 140 -1.52 -7.90 -4.64
C ALA A 140 0.00 -7.80 -4.85
N ALA A 141 0.47 -7.95 -6.09
CA ALA A 141 1.90 -7.81 -6.41
C ALA A 141 2.42 -6.38 -6.12
N VAL A 142 1.66 -5.35 -6.47
CA VAL A 142 2.01 -3.95 -6.16
C VAL A 142 2.14 -3.73 -4.66
N LEU A 143 1.24 -4.29 -3.84
CA LEU A 143 1.28 -4.16 -2.38
C LEU A 143 2.51 -4.85 -1.78
N ILE A 144 2.91 -6.03 -2.29
CA ILE A 144 4.14 -6.70 -1.86
C ILE A 144 5.37 -5.83 -2.19
N VAL A 145 5.44 -5.30 -3.41
CA VAL A 145 6.55 -4.42 -3.82
C VAL A 145 6.59 -3.17 -2.95
N LEU A 146 5.44 -2.57 -2.66
CA LEU A 146 5.34 -1.41 -1.78
C LEU A 146 5.83 -1.74 -0.35
N SER A 147 5.45 -2.90 0.19
CA SER A 147 5.93 -3.39 1.48
C SER A 147 7.46 -3.47 1.52
N VAL A 148 8.07 -4.07 0.49
CA VAL A 148 9.53 -4.19 0.38
C VAL A 148 10.19 -2.81 0.29
N ILE A 149 9.67 -1.90 -0.52
CA ILE A 149 10.21 -0.54 -0.67
C ILE A 149 10.18 0.21 0.66
N LEU A 150 9.04 0.20 1.35
CA LEU A 150 8.89 0.89 2.64
C LEU A 150 9.82 0.33 3.71
N THR A 151 9.98 -1.01 3.75
CA THR A 151 10.88 -1.68 4.68
C THR A 151 12.34 -1.33 4.40
N LEU A 152 12.74 -1.32 3.13
CA LEU A 152 14.09 -0.91 2.72
C LEU A 152 14.38 0.56 3.07
N ILE A 153 13.42 1.47 2.85
CA ILE A 153 13.56 2.88 3.22
C ILE A 153 13.74 3.02 4.74
N GLY A 154 12.91 2.34 5.55
CA GLY A 154 13.01 2.35 7.01
C GLY A 154 14.33 1.78 7.51
N GLY A 155 14.83 0.70 6.92
CA GLY A 155 16.08 0.03 7.32
C GLY A 155 17.35 0.68 6.78
N PHE A 156 17.28 1.50 5.73
CA PHE A 156 18.48 2.04 5.04
C PHE A 156 19.33 2.96 5.93
N ILE A 157 18.69 3.85 6.70
CA ILE A 157 19.40 4.80 7.57
C ILE A 157 20.18 4.07 8.67
N PRO A 158 19.55 3.15 9.46
CA PRO A 158 20.26 2.41 10.50
C PRO A 158 21.33 1.48 9.92
N ALA A 159 21.08 0.80 8.80
CA ALA A 159 22.07 -0.03 8.12
C ALA A 159 23.34 0.74 7.74
N LYS A 160 23.17 1.95 7.21
CA LYS A 160 24.29 2.82 6.86
C LYS A 160 25.04 3.35 8.08
N LYS A 161 24.34 3.61 9.20
CA LYS A 161 24.97 3.98 10.48
C LYS A 161 25.78 2.82 11.06
N ALA A 162 25.24 1.58 11.00
CA ALA A 162 25.93 0.36 11.42
C ALA A 162 27.29 0.20 10.72
N ALA A 163 27.30 0.32 9.41
CA ALA A 163 28.50 0.17 8.59
C ALA A 163 29.60 1.25 8.87
N LYS A 164 29.21 2.38 9.45
CA LYS A 164 30.15 3.47 9.80
C LYS A 164 30.77 3.33 11.19
N LYS A 165 30.34 2.40 12.04
CA LYS A 165 30.91 2.18 13.37
C LYS A 165 32.40 1.86 13.26
N ASP A 166 33.19 2.49 14.14
CA ASP A 166 34.64 2.27 14.22
C ASP A 166 34.90 0.93 14.95
N PRO A 167 35.68 -0.01 14.35
CA PRO A 167 35.97 -1.30 14.96
C PRO A 167 36.61 -1.19 16.34
N VAL A 168 37.50 -0.20 16.53
CA VAL A 168 38.24 0.01 17.79
C VAL A 168 37.27 0.41 18.91
N ILE A 169 36.32 1.31 18.62
CA ILE A 169 35.31 1.75 19.60
C ILE A 169 34.32 0.61 19.89
N ALA A 170 33.91 -0.14 18.85
CA ALA A 170 32.97 -1.26 18.98
C ALA A 170 33.50 -2.40 19.89
N LEU A 171 34.80 -2.62 19.90
CA LEU A 171 35.47 -3.64 20.74
C LEU A 171 35.80 -3.15 22.15
N ARG A 172 35.83 -1.83 22.39
CA ARG A 172 36.22 -1.21 23.67
C ARG A 172 35.02 -0.89 24.59
N THR A 173 33.79 -0.94 24.08
CA THR A 173 32.58 -0.71 24.89
C THR A 173 32.27 -1.96 25.71
N GLU A 174 32.62 -1.94 26.98
CA GLU A 174 32.05 -2.80 28.01
C GLU A 174 30.73 -2.23 28.51
#